data_ed25aaf105a72f4df006dc2cff970da6
#
_entry.id   ed25aaf105a72f4df006dc2cff970da6
#
_cell.length_a   1.000
_cell.length_b   1.000
_cell.length_c   1.000
_cell.angle_alpha   90.00
_cell.angle_beta   90.00
_cell.angle_gamma   90.00
#
_symmetry.space_group_name_H-M   'P 1'
#
loop_
_entity.id
_entity.type
_entity.pdbx_description
1 polymer ?
#
loop_
_entity_poly.entity_id
_entity_poly.type
_entity_poly.pdbx_seq_one_letter_code
_entity_poly.pdbx_strand_id
1 'polypeptide(L)'
;AGSKVIEDSEIDTSVKGDNRVVVKINHATKAKGAYPIVLVSYDIACPAYKDANTAKFVKSWLTYVTSDEGQKTASSAAGSAPLPSNIVEKVTKSIEAIKTK
;
A
#
# COMPACT_ATOMS: atom_id res chain seq x y z
N ALA A 1 11.81 1.80 -11.24
CA ALA A 1 11.75 3.26 -11.47
C ALA A 1 10.60 3.92 -10.67
N GLY A 2 9.34 3.45 -10.80
CA GLY A 2 8.20 3.98 -10.05
C GLY A 2 8.32 3.79 -8.54
N SER A 3 8.76 2.62 -8.09
CA SER A 3 8.98 2.33 -6.67
C SER A 3 9.96 3.30 -6.00
N LYS A 4 10.96 3.76 -6.73
CA LYS A 4 11.95 4.74 -6.25
C LYS A 4 11.33 6.08 -5.88
N VAL A 5 10.32 6.51 -6.62
CA VAL A 5 9.58 7.75 -6.32
C VAL A 5 8.82 7.59 -5.00
N ILE A 6 8.17 6.46 -4.80
CA ILE A 6 7.40 6.19 -3.59
C ILE A 6 8.33 6.04 -2.37
N GLU A 7 9.47 5.40 -2.55
CA GLU A 7 10.51 5.30 -1.51
C GLU A 7 11.02 6.68 -1.06
N ASP A 8 11.15 7.63 -2.01
CA ASP A 8 11.58 9.02 -1.78
C ASP A 8 10.41 9.96 -1.43
N SER A 9 9.24 9.41 -1.19
CA SER A 9 8.03 10.18 -0.86
C SER A 9 7.73 10.08 0.64
N GLU A 10 6.92 11.04 1.12
CA GLU A 10 6.53 11.10 2.53
C GLU A 10 5.13 10.49 2.73
N ILE A 11 4.89 9.98 3.93
CA ILE A 11 3.53 9.65 4.36
C ILE A 11 2.79 10.94 4.67
N ASP A 12 1.59 11.08 4.13
CA ASP A 12 0.75 12.25 4.38
C ASP A 12 0.10 12.15 5.77
N THR A 13 0.67 12.85 6.72
CA THR A 13 0.19 12.90 8.10
C THR A 13 -1.01 13.82 8.31
N SER A 14 -1.39 14.60 7.30
CA SER A 14 -2.60 15.44 7.34
C SER A 14 -3.89 14.63 7.21
N VAL A 15 -3.82 13.42 6.69
CA VAL A 15 -4.96 12.52 6.57
C VAL A 15 -5.33 11.98 7.94
N LYS A 16 -6.55 12.30 8.37
CA LYS A 16 -7.07 11.87 9.68
C LYS A 16 -7.49 10.41 9.68
N GLY A 17 -7.34 9.77 10.81
CA GLY A 17 -7.73 8.38 11.06
C GLY A 17 -6.53 7.47 11.27
N ASP A 18 -6.73 6.45 12.10
CA ASP A 18 -5.72 5.44 12.41
C ASP A 18 -5.55 4.46 11.25
N ASN A 19 -4.36 3.87 11.17
CA ASN A 19 -4.04 2.81 10.20
C ASN A 19 -4.22 3.21 8.73
N ARG A 20 -4.12 4.49 8.41
CA ARG A 20 -4.15 4.99 7.04
C ARG A 20 -2.72 5.13 6.52
N VAL A 21 -2.49 4.63 5.33
CA VAL A 21 -1.22 4.79 4.63
C VAL A 21 -1.48 5.55 3.34
N VAL A 22 -1.27 6.85 3.39
CA VAL A 22 -1.42 7.76 2.25
C VAL A 22 -0.07 8.36 1.92
N VAL A 23 0.34 8.27 0.67
CA VAL A 23 1.64 8.76 0.21
C VAL A 23 1.49 10.13 -0.43
N LYS A 24 2.25 11.09 0.06
CA LYS A 24 2.42 12.38 -0.60
C LYS A 24 3.55 12.24 -1.62
N ILE A 25 3.20 12.02 -2.87
CA ILE A 25 4.17 11.70 -3.93
C ILE A 25 5.10 12.87 -4.18
N ASN A 26 6.41 12.62 -4.13
CA ASN A 26 7.42 13.59 -4.49
C ASN A 26 7.69 13.56 -6.00
N HIS A 27 6.87 14.27 -6.78
CA HIS A 27 7.04 14.37 -8.24
C HIS A 27 8.28 15.16 -8.66
N ALA A 28 8.92 15.86 -7.73
CA ALA A 28 10.16 16.61 -7.95
C ALA A 28 11.41 15.85 -7.52
N THR A 29 11.30 14.55 -7.26
CA THR A 29 12.41 13.71 -6.82
C THR A 29 13.59 13.78 -7.78
N LYS A 30 14.80 13.84 -7.21
CA LYS A 30 16.07 13.73 -7.94
C LYS A 30 16.78 12.39 -7.68
N ALA A 31 16.07 11.44 -7.05
CA ALA A 31 16.62 10.13 -6.76
C ALA A 31 17.02 9.41 -8.06
N LYS A 32 18.24 8.86 -8.07
CA LYS A 32 18.75 8.17 -9.25
C LYS A 32 17.91 6.95 -9.59
N GLY A 33 17.47 6.86 -10.83
CA GLY A 33 16.65 5.74 -11.30
C GLY A 33 15.15 5.89 -10.99
N ALA A 34 14.71 7.01 -10.41
CA ALA A 34 13.30 7.30 -10.19
C ALA A 34 12.63 7.79 -11.47
N TYR A 35 11.36 7.38 -11.66
CA TYR A 35 10.48 7.88 -12.71
C TYR A 35 9.33 8.64 -12.05
N PRO A 36 9.31 9.98 -12.10
CA PRO A 36 8.42 10.80 -11.26
C PRO A 36 6.95 10.83 -11.70
N ILE A 37 6.65 10.37 -12.93
CA ILE A 37 5.27 10.36 -13.44
C ILE A 37 4.60 9.07 -13.02
N VAL A 38 4.14 9.02 -11.78
CA VAL A 38 3.47 7.86 -11.18
C VAL A 38 2.19 8.30 -10.48
N LEU A 39 1.30 7.34 -10.29
CA LEU A 39 0.18 7.48 -9.37
C LEU A 39 0.11 6.25 -8.47
N VAL A 40 -0.54 6.38 -7.33
CA VAL A 40 -0.74 5.30 -6.37
C VAL A 40 -2.20 4.90 -6.35
N SER A 41 -2.47 3.61 -6.50
CA SER A 41 -3.79 3.04 -6.28
C SER A 41 -3.93 2.68 -4.81
N TYR A 42 -5.11 2.93 -4.24
CA TYR A 42 -5.41 2.66 -2.84
C TYR A 42 -6.50 1.62 -2.70
N ASP A 43 -6.28 0.65 -1.83
CA ASP A 43 -7.32 -0.22 -1.34
C ASP A 43 -7.95 0.40 -0.09
N ILE A 44 -9.29 0.43 -0.05
CA ILE A 44 -10.05 1.01 1.05
C ILE A 44 -10.78 -0.12 1.78
N ALA A 45 -10.49 -0.28 3.07
CA ALA A 45 -11.11 -1.28 3.92
C ALA A 45 -11.60 -0.65 5.22
N CYS A 46 -12.58 -1.29 5.85
CA CYS A 46 -13.04 -0.87 7.17
C CYS A 46 -12.08 -1.36 8.26
N PRO A 47 -11.90 -0.59 9.34
CA PRO A 47 -11.03 -1.02 10.45
C PRO A 47 -11.60 -2.20 11.25
N ALA A 48 -12.91 -2.42 11.17
CA ALA A 48 -13.61 -3.51 11.84
C ALA A 48 -14.82 -3.99 11.05
N TYR A 49 -15.09 -5.27 11.10
CA TYR A 49 -16.22 -5.92 10.45
C TYR A 49 -17.07 -6.68 11.48
N LYS A 50 -18.38 -6.69 11.32
CA LYS A 50 -19.29 -7.45 12.19
C LYS A 50 -19.11 -8.95 12.02
N ASP A 51 -18.96 -9.40 10.78
CA ASP A 51 -18.75 -10.81 10.44
C ASP A 51 -17.26 -11.17 10.48
N ALA A 52 -16.92 -12.14 11.31
CA ALA A 52 -15.54 -12.63 11.43
C ALA A 52 -15.00 -13.21 10.11
N ASN A 53 -15.83 -13.87 9.32
CA ASN A 53 -15.41 -14.42 8.02
C ASN A 53 -15.08 -13.31 7.02
N THR A 54 -15.85 -12.22 7.02
CA THR A 54 -15.57 -11.04 6.20
C THR A 54 -14.25 -10.41 6.61
N ALA A 55 -14.00 -10.24 7.90
CA ALA A 55 -12.75 -9.71 8.41
C ALA A 55 -11.55 -10.56 7.96
N LYS A 56 -11.65 -11.89 8.10
CA LYS A 56 -10.62 -12.83 7.65
C LYS A 56 -10.36 -12.73 6.14
N PHE A 57 -11.43 -12.69 5.35
CA PHE A 57 -11.33 -12.59 3.89
C PHE A 57 -10.60 -11.31 3.48
N VAL A 58 -11.00 -10.17 4.02
CA VAL A 58 -10.38 -8.87 3.72
C VAL A 58 -8.90 -8.87 4.10
N LYS A 59 -8.56 -9.35 5.28
CA LYS A 59 -7.17 -9.48 5.72
C LYS A 59 -6.35 -10.37 4.79
N SER A 60 -6.88 -11.52 4.42
CA SER A 60 -6.21 -12.47 3.52
C SER A 60 -5.99 -11.86 2.14
N TRP A 61 -6.99 -11.20 1.59
CA TRP A 61 -6.91 -10.53 0.30
C TRP A 61 -5.86 -9.43 0.28
N LEU A 62 -5.90 -8.52 1.25
CA LEU A 62 -4.95 -7.42 1.33
C LEU A 62 -3.53 -7.91 1.60
N THR A 63 -3.38 -8.95 2.41
CA THR A 63 -2.08 -9.59 2.65
C THR A 63 -1.51 -10.18 1.37
N TYR A 64 -2.34 -10.85 0.56
CA TYR A 64 -1.91 -11.37 -0.75
C TYR A 64 -1.53 -10.24 -1.71
N VAL A 65 -2.36 -9.22 -1.85
CA VAL A 65 -2.11 -8.08 -2.75
C VAL A 65 -0.77 -7.40 -2.45
N THR A 66 -0.42 -7.28 -1.18
CA THR A 66 0.82 -6.63 -0.74
C THR A 66 2.00 -7.58 -0.58
N SER A 67 1.80 -8.90 -0.78
CA SER A 67 2.87 -9.89 -0.76
C SER A 67 3.76 -9.78 -2.00
N ASP A 68 4.96 -10.35 -1.93
CA ASP A 68 5.87 -10.41 -3.07
C ASP A 68 5.23 -11.10 -4.28
N GLU A 69 4.49 -12.18 -4.05
CA GLU A 69 3.78 -12.91 -5.09
C GLU A 69 2.69 -12.06 -5.74
N GLY A 70 1.86 -11.40 -4.93
CA GLY A 70 0.80 -10.51 -5.42
C GLY A 70 1.37 -9.34 -6.20
N GLN A 71 2.45 -8.74 -5.73
CA GLN A 71 3.14 -7.64 -6.41
C GLN A 71 3.76 -8.08 -7.74
N LYS A 72 4.34 -9.27 -7.81
CA LYS A 72 4.85 -9.85 -9.07
C LYS A 72 3.72 -10.11 -10.06
N THR A 73 2.60 -10.66 -9.59
CA THR A 73 1.43 -10.90 -10.43
C THR A 73 0.88 -9.59 -11.01
N ALA A 74 0.75 -8.55 -10.20
CA ALA A 74 0.31 -7.23 -10.65
C ALA A 74 1.29 -6.61 -11.65
N SER A 75 2.58 -6.76 -11.42
CA SER A 75 3.62 -6.27 -12.34
C SER A 75 3.54 -6.97 -13.70
N SER A 76 3.37 -8.27 -13.72
CA SER A 76 3.27 -9.06 -14.95
C SER A 76 1.98 -8.78 -15.72
N ALA A 77 0.86 -8.64 -15.02
CA ALA A 77 -0.46 -8.47 -15.64
C ALA A 77 -0.74 -7.03 -16.08
N ALA A 78 -0.29 -6.04 -15.33
CA ALA A 78 -0.66 -4.64 -15.52
C ALA A 78 0.54 -3.67 -15.58
N GLY A 79 1.76 -4.16 -15.49
CA GLY A 79 2.95 -3.30 -15.50
C GLY A 79 3.13 -2.47 -14.24
N SER A 80 2.46 -2.80 -13.16
CA SER A 80 2.55 -2.08 -11.90
C SER A 80 3.95 -2.18 -11.30
N ALA A 81 4.48 -1.06 -10.78
CA ALA A 81 5.71 -1.09 -10.02
C ALA A 81 5.46 -1.69 -8.62
N PRO A 82 6.35 -2.56 -8.10
CA PRO A 82 6.17 -3.15 -6.79
C PRO A 82 6.29 -2.11 -5.68
N LEU A 83 5.60 -2.35 -4.57
CA LEU A 83 5.69 -1.51 -3.37
C LEU A 83 7.10 -1.58 -2.77
N PRO A 84 7.70 -0.46 -2.37
CA PRO A 84 8.96 -0.47 -1.63
C PRO A 84 8.75 -1.00 -0.21
N SER A 85 9.79 -1.59 0.37
CA SER A 85 9.73 -2.27 1.68
C SER A 85 9.23 -1.38 2.82
N ASN A 86 9.62 -0.11 2.84
CA ASN A 86 9.18 0.85 3.86
C ASN A 86 7.66 1.07 3.85
N ILE A 87 7.03 0.98 2.69
CA ILE A 87 5.57 1.07 2.54
C ILE A 87 4.92 -0.26 2.92
N VAL A 88 5.48 -1.38 2.49
CA VAL A 88 4.98 -2.73 2.85
C VAL A 88 4.90 -2.90 4.36
N GLU A 89 5.90 -2.47 5.11
CA GLU A 89 5.90 -2.54 6.58
C GLU A 89 4.73 -1.76 7.20
N LYS A 90 4.46 -0.55 6.70
CA LYS A 90 3.37 0.30 7.18
C LYS A 90 2.00 -0.31 6.84
N VAL A 91 1.84 -0.77 5.62
CA VAL A 91 0.60 -1.41 5.15
C VAL A 91 0.32 -2.69 5.92
N THR A 92 1.33 -3.51 6.18
CA THR A 92 1.20 -4.74 6.97
C THR A 92 0.64 -4.45 8.37
N LYS A 93 1.14 -3.43 9.05
CA LYS A 93 0.61 -3.01 10.36
C LYS A 93 -0.87 -2.60 10.27
N SER A 94 -1.23 -1.87 9.23
CA SER A 94 -2.62 -1.46 9.00
C SER A 94 -3.54 -2.65 8.75
N ILE A 95 -3.09 -3.63 7.97
CA ILE A 95 -3.84 -4.87 7.70
C ILE A 95 -4.03 -5.69 8.97
N GLU A 96 -2.98 -5.85 9.78
CA GLU A 96 -3.03 -6.58 11.05
C GLU A 96 -4.02 -5.95 12.04
N ALA A 97 -4.21 -4.64 11.99
CA ALA A 97 -5.14 -3.91 12.83
C ALA A 97 -6.62 -4.12 12.48
N ILE A 98 -6.95 -4.69 11.33
CA ILE A 98 -8.34 -5.02 10.96
C ILE A 98 -8.86 -6.09 11.92
N LYS A 99 -10.02 -5.84 12.50
CA LYS A 99 -10.60 -6.70 13.55
C LYS A 99 -12.07 -7.00 13.31
N THR A 100 -12.58 -7.96 14.05
CA THR A 100 -14.01 -8.21 14.20
C THR A 100 -14.57 -7.29 15.28
N LYS A 101 -15.72 -6.71 15.01
CA LYS A 101 -16.43 -5.86 15.98
C LYS A 101 -16.94 -6.65 17.17
#